data_78ce06dbb21f0d07dcc5b2cfd4085bad
#
_entry.id   78ce06dbb21f0d07dcc5b2cfd4085bad
#
_cell.length_a   1.000
_cell.length_b   1.000
_cell.length_c   1.000
_cell.angle_alpha   90.00
_cell.angle_beta   90.00
_cell.angle_gamma   90.00
#
_symmetry.space_group_name_H-M   'P 1'
#
loop_
_entity.id
_entity.type
_entity.pdbx_description
1 polymer ?
#
loop_
_entity_poly.entity_id
_entity_poly.type
_entity_poly.pdbx_seq_one_letter_code
_entity_poly.pdbx_strand_id
1 'polypeptide(L)'
;MFTGTLLPYQVEAVDAMVSRKKMLVAYDLGLGKTVLTIAALEKLQPAKAGLVICLSSLKYQWAEQIRKFTDNGHPLVIDGTPKQRASQYAEALADKTVTHIILNYEQVVNDWEEVSKLPRSFVVCDEATAIKSFRSKRSRHVKKLDSRIKFALTGTPIENGKPEELYRFMQFVDAKVLGRFDLFDK
;
A
#
# COMPACT_ATOMS: atom_id res chain seq x y z
N MET A 1 6.45 0.58 -18.20
CA MET A 1 6.19 -0.89 -18.28
C MET A 1 7.05 -1.59 -17.23
N PHE A 2 6.62 -2.77 -16.73
CA PHE A 2 7.44 -3.58 -15.81
C PHE A 2 8.65 -4.18 -16.56
N THR A 3 9.86 -4.00 -16.00
CA THR A 3 11.14 -4.39 -16.64
C THR A 3 11.79 -5.63 -16.04
N GLY A 4 11.19 -6.21 -15.00
CA GLY A 4 11.72 -7.39 -14.31
C GLY A 4 11.27 -8.72 -14.94
N THR A 5 11.85 -9.82 -14.45
CA THR A 5 11.40 -11.17 -14.74
C THR A 5 10.72 -11.75 -13.51
N LEU A 6 9.51 -12.28 -13.69
CA LEU A 6 8.74 -12.91 -12.62
C LEU A 6 8.91 -14.43 -12.65
N LEU A 7 9.00 -15.03 -11.49
CA LEU A 7 8.92 -16.49 -11.34
C LEU A 7 7.47 -16.99 -11.58
N PRO A 8 7.23 -18.27 -11.93
CA PRO A 8 5.89 -18.78 -12.23
C PRO A 8 4.84 -18.43 -11.18
N TYR A 9 5.10 -18.69 -9.89
CA TYR A 9 4.18 -18.34 -8.80
C TYR A 9 3.93 -16.84 -8.66
N GLN A 10 4.91 -16.02 -9.06
CA GLN A 10 4.77 -14.56 -9.05
C GLN A 10 3.85 -14.08 -10.16
N VAL A 11 3.87 -14.71 -11.32
CA VAL A 11 2.95 -14.42 -12.43
C VAL A 11 1.51 -14.67 -11.99
N GLU A 12 1.23 -15.83 -11.39
CA GLU A 12 -0.10 -16.17 -10.85
C GLU A 12 -0.57 -15.17 -9.80
N ALA A 13 0.32 -14.77 -8.89
CA ALA A 13 0.02 -13.76 -7.88
C ALA A 13 -0.32 -12.40 -8.49
N VAL A 14 0.46 -11.95 -9.47
CA VAL A 14 0.22 -10.69 -10.19
C VAL A 14 -1.12 -10.73 -10.93
N ASP A 15 -1.45 -11.83 -11.60
CA ASP A 15 -2.73 -11.99 -12.30
C ASP A 15 -3.92 -11.95 -11.33
N ALA A 16 -3.79 -12.57 -10.17
CA ALA A 16 -4.79 -12.50 -9.11
C ALA A 16 -4.95 -11.06 -8.57
N MET A 17 -3.85 -10.32 -8.36
CA MET A 17 -3.87 -8.94 -7.91
C MET A 17 -4.52 -8.01 -8.95
N VAL A 18 -4.22 -8.19 -10.23
CA VAL A 18 -4.80 -7.42 -11.34
C VAL A 18 -6.29 -7.68 -11.47
N SER A 19 -6.71 -8.93 -11.40
CA SER A 19 -8.11 -9.32 -11.50
C SER A 19 -8.95 -8.76 -10.34
N ARG A 20 -8.45 -8.89 -9.10
CA ARG A 20 -9.19 -8.52 -7.89
C ARG A 20 -9.13 -7.03 -7.57
N LYS A 21 -8.01 -6.36 -7.88
CA LYS A 21 -7.72 -4.95 -7.55
C LYS A 21 -7.70 -4.62 -6.06
N LYS A 22 -8.28 -5.46 -5.22
CA LYS A 22 -8.30 -5.34 -3.75
C LYS A 22 -7.90 -6.69 -3.17
N MET A 23 -6.72 -6.77 -2.53
CA MET A 23 -6.17 -8.05 -2.11
C MET A 23 -5.27 -7.93 -0.88
N LEU A 24 -5.40 -8.89 0.04
CA LEU A 24 -4.38 -9.19 1.04
C LEU A 24 -3.33 -10.11 0.40
N VAL A 25 -2.10 -9.65 0.32
CA VAL A 25 -0.96 -10.38 -0.25
C VAL A 25 -0.14 -10.95 0.91
N ALA A 26 -0.44 -12.19 1.25
CA ALA A 26 0.12 -12.90 2.39
C ALA A 26 1.18 -13.92 1.93
N TYR A 27 2.36 -13.41 1.61
CA TYR A 27 3.53 -14.21 1.25
C TYR A 27 4.62 -14.07 2.31
N ASP A 28 5.38 -15.12 2.55
CA ASP A 28 6.51 -15.09 3.48
C ASP A 28 7.54 -14.02 3.13
N LEU A 29 8.42 -13.72 4.09
CA LEU A 29 9.52 -12.78 3.88
C LEU A 29 10.44 -13.27 2.75
N GLY A 30 10.92 -12.35 1.94
CA GLY A 30 11.83 -12.67 0.82
C GLY A 30 11.15 -13.14 -0.47
N LEU A 31 9.85 -13.44 -0.49
CA LEU A 31 9.14 -13.90 -1.70
C LEU A 31 8.75 -12.77 -2.68
N GLY A 32 9.32 -11.58 -2.52
CA GLY A 32 9.20 -10.51 -3.51
C GLY A 32 7.88 -9.75 -3.52
N LYS A 33 7.18 -9.62 -2.39
CA LYS A 33 5.90 -8.86 -2.28
C LYS A 33 5.96 -7.47 -2.93
N THR A 34 7.07 -6.75 -2.74
CA THR A 34 7.30 -5.44 -3.36
C THR A 34 7.30 -5.53 -4.88
N VAL A 35 8.05 -6.48 -5.44
CA VAL A 35 8.16 -6.69 -6.90
C VAL A 35 6.81 -7.12 -7.49
N LEU A 36 6.09 -8.03 -6.82
CA LEU A 36 4.72 -8.43 -7.21
C LEU A 36 3.78 -7.23 -7.29
N THR A 37 3.86 -6.36 -6.28
CA THR A 37 3.01 -5.16 -6.21
C THR A 37 3.34 -4.17 -7.33
N ILE A 38 4.62 -3.91 -7.59
CA ILE A 38 5.06 -3.05 -8.69
C ILE A 38 4.58 -3.63 -10.03
N ALA A 39 4.79 -4.92 -10.27
CA ALA A 39 4.36 -5.59 -11.50
C ALA A 39 2.83 -5.53 -11.69
N ALA A 40 2.06 -5.73 -10.62
CA ALA A 40 0.59 -5.63 -10.67
C ALA A 40 0.12 -4.20 -10.97
N LEU A 41 0.73 -3.19 -10.35
CA LEU A 41 0.42 -1.78 -10.61
C LEU A 41 0.78 -1.37 -12.04
N GLU A 42 1.93 -1.78 -12.55
CA GLU A 42 2.33 -1.54 -13.94
C GLU A 42 1.34 -2.19 -14.94
N LYS A 43 0.83 -3.38 -14.63
CA LYS A 43 -0.17 -4.06 -15.46
C LYS A 43 -1.55 -3.40 -15.38
N LEU A 44 -1.91 -2.84 -14.22
CA LEU A 44 -3.17 -2.12 -13.99
C LEU A 44 -3.19 -0.69 -14.57
N GLN A 45 -2.02 -0.09 -14.81
CA GLN A 45 -1.85 1.26 -15.36
C GLN A 45 -2.75 2.32 -14.70
N PRO A 46 -2.61 2.58 -13.40
CA PRO A 46 -3.44 3.57 -12.72
C PRO A 46 -3.25 4.96 -13.29
N ALA A 47 -4.35 5.67 -13.57
CA ALA A 47 -4.35 6.94 -14.31
C ALA A 47 -3.68 8.13 -13.58
N LYS A 48 -3.43 8.02 -12.29
CA LYS A 48 -2.81 9.05 -11.43
C LYS A 48 -1.90 8.39 -10.41
N ALA A 49 -1.12 9.20 -9.70
CA ALA A 49 -0.33 8.74 -8.57
C ALA A 49 -1.18 8.00 -7.52
N GLY A 50 -0.54 7.10 -6.79
CA GLY A 50 -1.11 6.44 -5.64
C GLY A 50 -0.14 6.40 -4.46
N LEU A 51 -0.62 5.90 -3.34
CA LEU A 51 0.11 5.89 -2.07
C LEU A 51 0.75 4.53 -1.81
N VAL A 52 2.00 4.55 -1.39
CA VAL A 52 2.71 3.42 -0.77
C VAL A 52 2.98 3.79 0.68
N ILE A 53 2.35 3.09 1.61
CA ILE A 53 2.49 3.30 3.04
C ILE A 53 3.30 2.13 3.58
N CYS A 54 4.47 2.41 4.13
CA CYS A 54 5.41 1.40 4.62
C CYS A 54 6.07 1.83 5.94
N LEU A 55 6.94 1.00 6.48
CA LEU A 55 7.79 1.39 7.59
C LEU A 55 8.79 2.47 7.15
N SER A 56 9.17 3.36 8.07
CA SER A 56 10.08 4.48 7.78
C SER A 56 11.39 4.03 7.13
N SER A 57 11.94 2.92 7.59
CA SER A 57 13.18 2.31 7.04
C SER A 57 13.05 1.78 5.61
N LEU A 58 11.84 1.50 5.14
CA LEU A 58 11.60 0.90 3.82
C LEU A 58 11.28 1.91 2.72
N LYS A 59 11.07 3.19 3.05
CA LYS A 59 10.66 4.21 2.08
C LYS A 59 11.61 4.32 0.88
N TYR A 60 12.88 4.42 1.14
CA TYR A 60 13.89 4.56 0.07
C TYR A 60 14.09 3.26 -0.71
N GLN A 61 13.97 2.11 -0.05
CA GLN A 61 14.00 0.81 -0.72
C GLN A 61 12.82 0.68 -1.71
N TRP A 62 11.61 1.11 -1.33
CA TRP A 62 10.47 1.16 -2.24
C TRP A 62 10.75 2.05 -3.45
N ALA A 63 11.28 3.24 -3.24
CA ALA A 63 11.63 4.16 -4.33
C ALA A 63 12.66 3.56 -5.28
N GLU A 64 13.70 2.91 -4.75
CA GLU A 64 14.71 2.21 -5.54
C GLU A 64 14.11 1.06 -6.36
N GLN A 65 13.29 0.22 -5.75
CA GLN A 65 12.62 -0.89 -6.44
C GLN A 65 11.68 -0.40 -7.57
N ILE A 66 10.94 0.68 -7.34
CA ILE A 66 10.10 1.27 -8.38
C ILE A 66 10.94 1.73 -9.56
N ARG A 67 12.02 2.48 -9.34
CA ARG A 67 12.93 2.93 -10.41
C ARG A 67 13.59 1.75 -11.14
N LYS A 68 13.95 0.69 -10.43
CA LYS A 68 14.58 -0.51 -10.97
C LYS A 68 13.66 -1.32 -11.87
N PHE A 69 12.38 -1.46 -11.49
CA PHE A 69 11.47 -2.38 -12.14
C PHE A 69 10.41 -1.72 -13.02
N THR A 70 10.52 -0.41 -13.25
CA THR A 70 9.61 0.31 -14.15
C THR A 70 10.35 1.27 -15.06
N ASP A 71 9.93 1.39 -16.33
CA ASP A 71 10.53 2.36 -17.27
C ASP A 71 10.24 3.81 -16.87
N ASN A 72 9.04 4.09 -16.39
CA ASN A 72 8.55 5.46 -16.13
C ASN A 72 8.13 5.67 -14.68
N GLY A 73 8.63 4.85 -13.76
CA GLY A 73 8.34 5.01 -12.34
C GLY A 73 9.01 6.25 -11.77
N HIS A 74 8.21 7.20 -11.33
CA HIS A 74 8.69 8.43 -10.68
C HIS A 74 8.18 8.46 -9.22
N PRO A 75 8.87 7.78 -8.29
CA PRO A 75 8.51 7.77 -6.89
C PRO A 75 8.97 9.05 -6.19
N LEU A 76 8.08 9.67 -5.42
CA LEU A 76 8.35 10.76 -4.50
C LEU A 76 8.31 10.24 -3.06
N VAL A 77 9.41 10.37 -2.35
CA VAL A 77 9.51 9.97 -0.93
C VAL A 77 9.21 11.17 -0.04
N ILE A 78 8.19 11.06 0.80
CA ILE A 78 7.87 12.07 1.80
C ILE A 78 8.76 11.84 3.03
N ASP A 79 9.64 12.81 3.33
CA ASP A 79 10.60 12.68 4.43
C ASP A 79 11.07 14.02 5.02
N GLY A 80 11.77 13.97 6.16
CA GLY A 80 12.36 15.12 6.82
C GLY A 80 11.43 15.85 7.80
N THR A 81 11.72 17.12 8.01
CA THR A 81 10.96 18.00 8.91
C THR A 81 9.54 18.27 8.39
N PRO A 82 8.59 18.70 9.25
CA PRO A 82 7.24 19.07 8.80
C PRO A 82 7.22 20.07 7.65
N LYS A 83 8.12 21.07 7.67
CA LYS A 83 8.23 22.07 6.59
C LYS A 83 8.68 21.45 5.27
N GLN A 84 9.65 20.54 5.30
CA GLN A 84 10.11 19.82 4.11
C GLN A 84 9.00 18.92 3.55
N ARG A 85 8.29 18.20 4.42
CA ARG A 85 7.17 17.35 3.99
C ARG A 85 6.03 18.16 3.38
N ALA A 86 5.70 19.34 3.94
CA ALA A 86 4.69 20.21 3.36
C ALA A 86 5.03 20.62 1.91
N SER A 87 6.31 20.91 1.62
CA SER A 87 6.78 21.18 0.26
C SER A 87 6.64 19.96 -0.66
N GLN A 88 6.99 18.77 -0.17
CA GLN A 88 6.87 17.52 -0.92
C GLN A 88 5.40 17.14 -1.19
N TYR A 89 4.48 17.39 -0.26
CA TYR A 89 3.05 17.21 -0.51
C TYR A 89 2.53 18.18 -1.58
N ALA A 90 3.00 19.43 -1.58
CA ALA A 90 2.65 20.38 -2.63
C ALA A 90 3.20 19.94 -4.01
N GLU A 91 4.42 19.42 -4.06
CA GLU A 91 5.03 18.81 -5.24
C GLU A 91 4.18 17.63 -5.73
N ALA A 92 3.79 16.71 -4.85
CA ALA A 92 2.96 15.54 -5.20
C ALA A 92 1.59 15.92 -5.80
N LEU A 93 1.07 17.10 -5.47
CA LEU A 93 -0.18 17.62 -6.03
C LEU A 93 0.02 18.32 -7.39
N ALA A 94 1.15 19.00 -7.56
CA ALA A 94 1.46 19.81 -8.74
C ALA A 94 2.08 18.99 -9.89
N ASP A 95 3.03 18.11 -9.55
CA ASP A 95 3.75 17.31 -10.53
C ASP A 95 2.96 16.07 -10.97
N LYS A 96 2.47 16.09 -12.20
CA LYS A 96 1.71 14.99 -12.81
C LYS A 96 2.58 13.81 -13.23
N THR A 97 3.90 13.95 -13.21
CA THR A 97 4.83 12.85 -13.53
C THR A 97 5.05 11.92 -12.35
N VAL A 98 4.78 12.37 -11.12
CA VAL A 98 4.82 11.52 -9.92
C VAL A 98 3.83 10.38 -10.06
N THR A 99 4.32 9.15 -9.91
CA THR A 99 3.53 7.92 -10.03
C THR A 99 3.23 7.28 -8.68
N HIS A 100 4.19 7.35 -7.75
CA HIS A 100 4.12 6.74 -6.44
C HIS A 100 4.51 7.76 -5.36
N ILE A 101 3.65 7.98 -4.37
CA ILE A 101 3.92 8.83 -3.22
C ILE A 101 4.17 7.90 -2.03
N ILE A 102 5.40 7.90 -1.52
CA ILE A 102 5.86 6.96 -0.50
C ILE A 102 5.95 7.68 0.84
N LEU A 103 5.21 7.19 1.82
CA LEU A 103 5.17 7.78 3.17
C LEU A 103 5.08 6.67 4.24
N ASN A 104 5.35 7.02 5.49
CA ASN A 104 5.21 6.07 6.57
C ASN A 104 3.86 6.20 7.30
N TYR A 105 3.55 5.23 8.15
CA TYR A 105 2.29 5.16 8.89
C TYR A 105 2.07 6.33 9.86
N GLU A 106 3.14 6.87 10.45
CA GLU A 106 3.10 8.03 11.33
C GLU A 106 2.75 9.30 10.56
N GLN A 107 3.30 9.46 9.36
CA GLN A 107 2.99 10.59 8.47
C GLN A 107 1.52 10.59 8.05
N VAL A 108 0.91 9.41 7.82
CA VAL A 108 -0.54 9.34 7.55
C VAL A 108 -1.37 9.93 8.69
N VAL A 109 -0.90 9.83 9.94
CA VAL A 109 -1.59 10.37 11.11
C VAL A 109 -1.27 11.84 11.33
N ASN A 110 0.03 12.16 11.31
CA ASN A 110 0.53 13.48 11.71
C ASN A 110 0.26 14.55 10.65
N ASP A 111 0.28 14.16 9.37
CA ASP A 111 0.12 15.05 8.23
C ASP A 111 -1.22 14.77 7.51
N TRP A 112 -2.26 14.39 8.26
CA TRP A 112 -3.54 13.95 7.69
C TRP A 112 -4.20 14.97 6.76
N GLU A 113 -4.09 16.25 7.06
CA GLU A 113 -4.67 17.31 6.25
C GLU A 113 -4.10 17.33 4.82
N GLU A 114 -2.79 17.12 4.67
CA GLU A 114 -2.11 17.03 3.39
C GLU A 114 -2.37 15.68 2.72
N VAL A 115 -2.18 14.58 3.47
CA VAL A 115 -2.34 13.22 2.95
C VAL A 115 -3.76 12.98 2.43
N SER A 116 -4.77 13.55 3.07
CA SER A 116 -6.16 13.38 2.64
C SER A 116 -6.47 14.00 1.28
N LYS A 117 -5.65 14.94 0.80
CA LYS A 117 -5.80 15.64 -0.49
C LYS A 117 -5.05 14.95 -1.64
N LEU A 118 -4.10 14.07 -1.32
CA LEU A 118 -3.25 13.42 -2.33
C LEU A 118 -4.05 12.56 -3.31
N PRO A 119 -3.60 12.43 -4.56
CA PRO A 119 -4.18 11.50 -5.51
C PRO A 119 -4.02 10.06 -5.00
N ARG A 120 -5.03 9.23 -5.21
CA ARG A 120 -5.10 7.85 -4.71
C ARG A 120 -5.66 6.90 -5.75
N SER A 121 -4.99 6.77 -6.89
CA SER A 121 -5.38 5.75 -7.86
C SER A 121 -5.20 4.32 -7.30
N PHE A 122 -4.28 4.18 -6.36
CA PHE A 122 -4.10 2.98 -5.55
C PHE A 122 -3.63 3.34 -4.14
N VAL A 123 -3.80 2.41 -3.20
CA VAL A 123 -3.22 2.45 -1.85
C VAL A 123 -2.60 1.11 -1.53
N VAL A 124 -1.31 1.09 -1.28
CA VAL A 124 -0.54 -0.07 -0.82
C VAL A 124 -0.14 0.14 0.63
N CYS A 125 -0.40 -0.84 1.48
CA CYS A 125 0.10 -0.91 2.85
C CYS A 125 1.11 -2.05 2.94
N ASP A 126 2.38 -1.73 3.05
CA ASP A 126 3.44 -2.71 3.28
C ASP A 126 3.64 -2.91 4.78
N GLU A 127 3.99 -4.14 5.19
CA GLU A 127 3.97 -4.56 6.59
C GLU A 127 2.64 -4.16 7.27
N ALA A 128 1.53 -4.61 6.68
CA ALA A 128 0.19 -4.20 7.07
C ALA A 128 -0.19 -4.61 8.52
N THR A 129 0.66 -5.39 9.21
CA THR A 129 0.56 -5.61 10.67
C THR A 129 0.49 -4.29 11.45
N ALA A 130 1.06 -3.21 10.91
CA ALA A 130 0.99 -1.86 11.48
C ALA A 130 -0.45 -1.33 11.65
N ILE A 131 -1.44 -1.89 10.93
CA ILE A 131 -2.87 -1.49 11.01
C ILE A 131 -3.77 -2.54 11.66
N LYS A 132 -3.22 -3.58 12.30
CA LYS A 132 -3.99 -4.62 13.01
C LYS A 132 -4.85 -4.06 14.15
N SER A 133 -4.44 -3.01 14.84
CA SER A 133 -5.18 -2.49 15.98
C SER A 133 -6.35 -1.61 15.56
N PHE A 134 -7.58 -2.03 15.84
CA PHE A 134 -8.81 -1.27 15.59
C PHE A 134 -8.83 0.12 16.26
N ARG A 135 -8.22 0.22 17.44
CA ARG A 135 -8.24 1.42 18.28
C ARG A 135 -7.12 2.41 17.96
N SER A 136 -6.10 2.00 17.20
CA SER A 136 -4.97 2.88 16.90
C SER A 136 -5.38 4.01 15.95
N LYS A 137 -4.84 5.21 16.19
CA LYS A 137 -5.01 6.36 15.27
C LYS A 137 -4.55 5.99 13.87
N ARG A 138 -3.44 5.26 13.75
CA ARG A 138 -2.84 4.76 12.50
C ARG A 138 -3.86 3.95 11.68
N SER A 139 -4.43 2.90 12.26
CA SER A 139 -5.43 2.06 11.59
C SER A 139 -6.65 2.85 11.14
N ARG A 140 -7.15 3.76 11.99
CA ARG A 140 -8.32 4.58 11.65
C ARG A 140 -8.08 5.53 10.48
N HIS A 141 -6.89 6.15 10.39
CA HIS A 141 -6.56 7.06 9.29
C HIS A 141 -6.31 6.29 7.99
N VAL A 142 -5.52 5.22 8.04
CA VAL A 142 -5.24 4.40 6.85
C VAL A 142 -6.53 3.83 6.25
N LYS A 143 -7.48 3.37 7.07
CA LYS A 143 -8.77 2.86 6.58
C LYS A 143 -9.66 3.91 5.91
N LYS A 144 -9.46 5.21 6.19
CA LYS A 144 -10.15 6.30 5.49
C LYS A 144 -9.59 6.57 4.09
N LEU A 145 -8.40 6.05 3.78
CA LEU A 145 -7.81 6.17 2.44
C LEU A 145 -8.52 5.19 1.50
N ASP A 146 -9.53 5.67 0.80
CA ASP A 146 -10.24 4.84 -0.17
C ASP A 146 -9.62 4.91 -1.56
N SER A 147 -9.65 3.78 -2.28
CA SER A 147 -9.21 3.64 -3.66
C SER A 147 -9.85 2.41 -4.31
N ARG A 148 -9.87 2.39 -5.65
CA ARG A 148 -10.30 1.20 -6.42
C ARG A 148 -9.27 0.08 -6.37
N ILE A 149 -7.99 0.40 -6.16
CA ILE A 149 -6.88 -0.56 -6.06
C ILE A 149 -6.31 -0.45 -4.66
N LYS A 150 -6.38 -1.54 -3.88
CA LYS A 150 -5.88 -1.60 -2.50
C LYS A 150 -5.17 -2.92 -2.24
N PHE A 151 -3.91 -2.83 -1.88
CA PHE A 151 -3.11 -3.99 -1.51
C PHE A 151 -2.59 -3.85 -0.08
N ALA A 152 -2.81 -4.88 0.73
CA ALA A 152 -2.18 -5.04 2.04
C ALA A 152 -1.14 -6.15 1.93
N LEU A 153 0.11 -5.86 2.24
CA LEU A 153 1.22 -6.82 2.16
C LEU A 153 1.64 -7.21 3.58
N THR A 154 1.76 -8.50 3.85
CA THR A 154 2.24 -8.99 5.14
C THR A 154 2.88 -10.37 4.99
N GLY A 155 3.89 -10.67 5.80
CA GLY A 155 4.43 -12.03 5.95
C GLY A 155 3.68 -12.83 7.02
N THR A 156 2.93 -12.18 7.90
CA THR A 156 2.28 -12.78 9.06
C THR A 156 0.81 -12.36 9.15
N PRO A 157 -0.07 -12.91 8.29
CA PRO A 157 -1.48 -12.53 8.27
C PRO A 157 -2.21 -12.92 9.56
N ILE A 158 -1.80 -14.01 10.20
CA ILE A 158 -2.31 -14.51 11.47
C ILE A 158 -1.11 -14.88 12.35
N GLU A 159 -0.81 -14.10 13.39
CA GLU A 159 0.34 -14.34 14.29
C GLU A 159 -0.04 -15.18 15.51
N ASN A 160 -1.23 -14.97 16.04
CA ASN A 160 -1.66 -15.56 17.31
C ASN A 160 -2.76 -16.63 17.13
N GLY A 161 -2.93 -17.17 15.93
CA GLY A 161 -4.00 -18.12 15.63
C GLY A 161 -5.40 -17.50 15.71
N LYS A 162 -5.52 -16.16 15.70
CA LYS A 162 -6.79 -15.45 15.84
C LYS A 162 -7.31 -15.00 14.48
N PRO A 163 -8.40 -15.61 13.98
CA PRO A 163 -9.00 -15.24 12.68
C PRO A 163 -9.39 -13.76 12.58
N GLU A 164 -9.67 -13.10 13.71
CA GLU A 164 -10.01 -11.67 13.77
C GLU A 164 -8.89 -10.77 13.22
N GLU A 165 -7.65 -11.26 13.22
CA GLU A 165 -6.54 -10.52 12.60
C GLU A 165 -6.77 -10.39 11.09
N LEU A 166 -7.22 -11.44 10.43
CA LEU A 166 -7.59 -11.42 9.01
C LEU A 166 -8.72 -10.42 8.74
N TYR A 167 -9.75 -10.42 9.58
CA TYR A 167 -10.86 -9.47 9.47
C TYR A 167 -10.37 -8.02 9.44
N ARG A 168 -9.35 -7.70 10.25
CA ARG A 168 -8.79 -6.35 10.34
C ARG A 168 -8.10 -5.89 9.07
N PHE A 169 -7.38 -6.77 8.38
CA PHE A 169 -6.81 -6.46 7.06
C PHE A 169 -7.90 -6.27 6.02
N MET A 170 -8.91 -7.14 6.04
CA MET A 170 -10.01 -7.06 5.08
C MET A 170 -10.85 -5.79 5.28
N GLN A 171 -10.94 -5.24 6.49
CA GLN A 171 -11.54 -3.92 6.72
C GLN A 171 -10.79 -2.78 5.99
N PHE A 172 -9.50 -2.92 5.74
CA PHE A 172 -8.77 -1.97 4.89
C PHE A 172 -8.93 -2.32 3.41
N VAL A 173 -8.75 -3.57 3.03
CA VAL A 173 -8.73 -4.03 1.63
C VAL A 173 -10.12 -3.92 1.01
N ASP A 174 -11.08 -4.63 1.56
CA ASP A 174 -12.49 -4.60 1.19
C ASP A 174 -13.38 -5.02 2.36
N ALA A 175 -13.96 -4.05 3.03
CA ALA A 175 -14.79 -4.28 4.21
C ALA A 175 -16.06 -5.11 3.94
N LYS A 176 -16.45 -5.27 2.65
CA LYS A 176 -17.66 -6.02 2.29
C LYS A 176 -17.44 -7.53 2.23
N VAL A 177 -16.20 -7.99 2.04
CA VAL A 177 -15.89 -9.41 1.79
C VAL A 177 -16.23 -10.30 2.98
N LEU A 178 -15.92 -9.87 4.20
CA LEU A 178 -16.18 -10.66 5.43
C LEU A 178 -17.43 -10.20 6.18
N GLY A 179 -18.18 -9.23 5.65
CA GLY A 179 -19.41 -8.74 6.26
C GLY A 179 -19.20 -8.04 7.62
N ARG A 180 -20.18 -8.19 8.51
CA ARG A 180 -20.14 -7.59 9.85
C ARG A 180 -19.31 -8.45 10.81
N PHE A 181 -18.56 -7.81 11.70
CA PHE A 181 -17.69 -8.51 12.66
C PHE A 181 -18.44 -9.47 13.58
N ASP A 182 -19.62 -9.08 14.05
CA ASP A 182 -20.48 -9.90 14.94
C ASP A 182 -20.98 -11.20 14.28
N LEU A 183 -20.96 -11.27 12.95
CA LEU A 183 -21.27 -12.49 12.19
C LEU A 183 -20.03 -13.30 11.85
N PHE A 184 -18.88 -12.67 11.74
CA PHE A 184 -17.60 -13.32 11.44
C PHE A 184 -17.00 -14.05 12.66
N ASP A 185 -17.26 -13.55 13.87
CA ASP A 185 -16.71 -14.03 15.15
C ASP A 185 -17.54 -15.18 15.77
N LYS A 186 -18.53 -15.71 15.06
CA LYS A 186 -19.37 -16.87 15.45
C LYS A 186 -18.87 -18.15 14.76
#